data_e85dfc8acbd5d4d30585f9c8e9f2996a
#
_entry.id   e85dfc8acbd5d4d30585f9c8e9f2996a
#
_cell.length_a   1.000
_cell.length_b   1.000
_cell.length_c   1.000
_cell.angle_alpha   90.00
_cell.angle_beta   90.00
_cell.angle_gamma   90.00
#
_symmetry.space_group_name_H-M   'P 1'
#
loop_
_entity.id
_entity.type
_entity.pdbx_description
1 polymer ?
#
loop_
_entity_poly.entity_id
_entity_poly.type
_entity_poly.pdbx_seq_one_letter_code
_entity_poly.pdbx_strand_id
1 'polypeptide(L)'
;MMPRRHAIKTAALWLAGFSPWSSGLATPGQMFYPQVKPRRLVFPRDYGAHPEYRTEWWYVTGWLGQGPSAIGFQLTFFRSRTQHAIENPSRLAPQQLLFAHAALAVAKQDVFLHANRAGRLSGTTLRAETQDTNLQFEDWHLRRVQRGAAEFYEGRFVGDGFGMTFEASTQQPVILRGKEGLSQKGPHAEQASFYYSRAPLRVNASVQLGKQTQLLEGKAWLDHEWSSQLLMPGAVGWDWLGINLLDGGTLMAFQIRNAKSEPLHVHVDARDRQGLPVKGWSDLKWQPRGSWRSKSLIEYPIPMGLVVGNQSFHLVPLMLAQEVDARSSTGGFYWEGAVSLMQEERLLGHGYLELTGYGAPLRI
;
A
#
# COMPACT_ATOMS: atom_id res chain seq x y z
N MET A 1 -7.05 21.02 75.96
CA MET A 1 -7.14 22.45 76.02
C MET A 1 -7.72 23.03 74.78
N MET A 2 -8.99 23.32 74.75
CA MET A 2 -9.68 24.27 73.90
C MET A 2 -9.32 25.69 74.30
N PRO A 3 -9.65 26.78 73.59
CA PRO A 3 -10.45 27.02 72.39
C PRO A 3 -9.92 28.16 71.47
N ARG A 4 -10.50 28.48 70.36
CA ARG A 4 -11.36 29.65 70.16
C ARG A 4 -11.76 29.84 68.68
N ARG A 5 -13.09 29.90 68.52
CA ARG A 5 -13.81 30.44 67.36
C ARG A 5 -13.58 31.95 67.23
N HIS A 6 -13.51 32.48 66.00
CA HIS A 6 -14.11 33.80 65.69
C HIS A 6 -14.64 33.78 64.26
N ALA A 7 -15.95 33.95 64.21
CA ALA A 7 -16.71 34.36 63.03
C ALA A 7 -16.57 35.89 62.89
N ILE A 8 -16.59 36.42 61.68
CA ILE A 8 -17.10 37.78 61.40
C ILE A 8 -17.23 37.95 59.86
N LYS A 9 -18.46 38.12 59.47
CA LYS A 9 -19.14 39.17 58.70
C LYS A 9 -19.00 39.19 57.18
N THR A 10 -20.12 38.92 56.59
CA THR A 10 -20.72 39.40 55.33
C THR A 10 -20.36 40.85 54.98
N ALA A 11 -19.88 41.02 53.72
CA ALA A 11 -20.05 42.28 52.99
C ALA A 11 -20.41 41.97 51.56
N ALA A 12 -21.62 42.31 51.20
CA ALA A 12 -22.12 42.36 49.84
C ALA A 12 -21.56 43.59 49.14
N LEU A 13 -21.03 43.44 47.93
CA LEU A 13 -20.75 44.57 47.07
C LEU A 13 -20.93 44.18 45.60
N TRP A 14 -22.00 44.73 45.05
CA TRP A 14 -22.24 45.24 43.73
C TRP A 14 -21.70 44.55 42.49
N LEU A 15 -22.63 44.05 41.70
CA LEU A 15 -22.57 43.71 40.28
C LEU A 15 -22.01 44.86 39.43
N ALA A 16 -20.87 44.62 38.79
CA ALA A 16 -20.52 45.30 37.55
C ALA A 16 -20.47 44.22 36.45
N GLY A 17 -21.40 44.34 35.52
CA GLY A 17 -21.51 43.42 34.38
C GLY A 17 -20.28 43.45 33.52
N PHE A 18 -19.53 42.34 33.51
CA PHE A 18 -18.61 42.01 32.46
C PHE A 18 -19.32 40.98 31.56
N SER A 19 -19.77 41.42 30.40
CA SER A 19 -20.07 40.52 29.30
C SER A 19 -18.88 39.61 29.06
N PRO A 20 -19.01 38.29 29.12
CA PRO A 20 -17.95 37.45 28.59
C PRO A 20 -17.93 37.66 27.07
N TRP A 21 -16.91 38.32 26.57
CA TRP A 21 -16.51 38.11 25.20
C TRP A 21 -16.25 36.60 25.07
N SER A 22 -17.22 35.91 24.53
CA SER A 22 -17.02 34.60 23.94
C SER A 22 -16.08 34.81 22.74
N SER A 23 -14.78 34.79 23.03
CA SER A 23 -13.80 34.42 22.02
C SER A 23 -14.17 33.01 21.57
N GLY A 24 -14.98 32.96 20.54
CA GLY A 24 -15.23 31.76 19.80
C GLY A 24 -13.85 31.26 19.33
N LEU A 25 -13.28 30.32 20.09
CA LEU A 25 -12.22 29.48 19.56
C LEU A 25 -12.85 28.79 18.35
N ALA A 26 -12.52 29.28 17.16
CA ALA A 26 -12.85 28.61 15.94
C ALA A 26 -12.36 27.15 16.12
N THR A 27 -13.29 26.22 16.18
CA THR A 27 -13.00 24.81 16.07
C THR A 27 -12.13 24.68 14.83
N PRO A 28 -10.92 24.06 14.89
CA PRO A 28 -10.11 23.87 13.69
C PRO A 28 -11.02 23.24 12.66
N GLY A 29 -11.18 23.88 11.50
CA GLY A 29 -12.07 23.42 10.45
C GLY A 29 -11.73 21.97 10.15
N GLN A 30 -12.68 21.08 10.35
CA GLN A 30 -12.50 19.66 10.06
C GLN A 30 -12.16 19.56 8.57
N MET A 31 -10.92 19.15 8.26
CA MET A 31 -10.43 19.05 6.90
C MET A 31 -11.30 18.02 6.16
N PHE A 32 -12.02 18.48 5.17
CA PHE A 32 -12.90 17.61 4.39
C PHE A 32 -12.12 17.00 3.22
N TYR A 33 -11.95 15.70 3.22
CA TYR A 33 -11.42 14.97 2.08
C TYR A 33 -12.54 14.65 1.09
N PRO A 34 -12.33 14.74 -0.23
CA PRO A 34 -13.36 14.39 -1.19
C PRO A 34 -13.70 12.90 -1.10
N GLN A 35 -14.98 12.58 -1.16
CA GLN A 35 -15.41 11.20 -1.31
C GLN A 35 -15.05 10.67 -2.69
N VAL A 36 -14.70 9.39 -2.76
CA VAL A 36 -14.56 8.68 -4.03
C VAL A 36 -15.94 8.51 -4.65
N LYS A 37 -16.17 9.13 -5.81
CA LYS A 37 -17.43 9.06 -6.55
C LYS A 37 -17.19 8.48 -7.94
N PRO A 38 -18.13 7.70 -8.51
CA PRO A 38 -17.97 7.13 -9.84
C PRO A 38 -17.59 8.20 -10.86
N ARG A 39 -16.46 8.01 -11.54
CA ARG A 39 -16.02 8.78 -12.70
C ARG A 39 -15.16 7.91 -13.60
N ARG A 40 -15.07 8.28 -14.86
CA ARG A 40 -14.10 7.66 -15.76
C ARG A 40 -12.67 8.11 -15.38
N LEU A 41 -11.73 7.16 -15.35
CA LEU A 41 -10.32 7.47 -15.26
C LEU A 41 -9.82 8.00 -16.61
N VAL A 42 -8.96 9.01 -16.58
CA VAL A 42 -8.43 9.71 -17.76
C VAL A 42 -6.90 9.64 -17.74
N PHE A 43 -6.34 8.87 -18.66
CA PHE A 43 -4.89 8.73 -18.79
C PHE A 43 -4.33 9.70 -19.84
N PRO A 44 -3.15 10.30 -19.64
CA PRO A 44 -2.15 10.00 -18.59
C PRO A 44 -2.41 10.65 -17.22
N ARG A 45 -3.39 11.60 -17.08
CA ARG A 45 -3.63 12.34 -15.84
C ARG A 45 -3.74 11.43 -14.61
N ASP A 46 -4.51 10.37 -14.70
CA ASP A 46 -4.75 9.46 -13.56
C ASP A 46 -3.63 8.41 -13.36
N TYR A 47 -2.48 8.55 -14.06
CA TYR A 47 -1.21 7.93 -13.66
C TYR A 47 -0.50 8.77 -12.58
N GLY A 48 -0.78 10.08 -12.52
CA GLY A 48 -0.20 11.00 -11.56
C GLY A 48 -0.89 11.03 -10.20
N ALA A 49 -0.39 11.87 -9.31
CA ALA A 49 -0.89 12.00 -7.95
C ALA A 49 -2.25 12.74 -7.88
N HIS A 50 -3.02 12.40 -6.85
CA HIS A 50 -4.33 12.96 -6.52
C HIS A 50 -4.28 13.60 -5.12
N PRO A 51 -3.60 14.76 -4.97
CA PRO A 51 -3.29 15.36 -3.68
C PRO A 51 -4.50 15.79 -2.85
N GLU A 52 -5.68 15.88 -3.45
CA GLU A 52 -6.94 16.17 -2.79
C GLU A 52 -7.45 15.00 -1.94
N TYR A 53 -7.13 13.75 -2.31
CA TYR A 53 -7.52 12.57 -1.54
C TYR A 53 -6.59 12.34 -0.35
N ARG A 54 -7.10 11.64 0.67
CA ARG A 54 -6.39 11.43 1.93
C ARG A 54 -5.17 10.55 1.78
N THR A 55 -5.28 9.42 1.07
CA THR A 55 -4.23 8.42 0.92
C THR A 55 -4.12 7.95 -0.53
N GLU A 56 -2.90 7.60 -0.93
CA GLU A 56 -2.59 7.15 -2.28
C GLU A 56 -1.29 6.37 -2.27
N TRP A 57 -1.18 5.32 -3.12
CA TRP A 57 0.06 4.58 -3.27
C TRP A 57 0.28 4.08 -4.68
N TRP A 58 1.55 3.97 -5.04
CA TRP A 58 2.06 3.27 -6.21
C TRP A 58 2.91 2.12 -5.69
N TYR A 59 2.52 0.91 -6.00
CA TYR A 59 3.05 -0.31 -5.44
C TYR A 59 3.56 -1.19 -6.58
N VAL A 60 4.90 -1.38 -6.66
CA VAL A 60 5.55 -2.23 -7.64
C VAL A 60 6.17 -3.41 -6.93
N THR A 61 5.75 -4.61 -7.32
CA THR A 61 6.33 -5.85 -6.82
C THR A 61 6.67 -6.78 -7.96
N GLY A 62 7.66 -7.64 -7.76
CA GLY A 62 8.06 -8.52 -8.83
C GLY A 62 8.92 -9.69 -8.40
N TRP A 63 9.11 -10.57 -9.36
CA TRP A 63 9.90 -11.79 -9.27
C TRP A 63 10.92 -11.77 -10.40
N LEU A 64 12.22 -11.84 -10.06
CA LEU A 64 13.35 -11.83 -10.96
C LEU A 64 14.06 -13.19 -10.94
N GLY A 65 14.51 -13.64 -12.11
CA GLY A 65 15.23 -14.91 -12.24
C GLY A 65 14.33 -16.14 -12.04
N GLN A 66 14.96 -17.27 -11.82
CA GLN A 66 14.29 -18.57 -11.69
C GLN A 66 14.94 -19.44 -10.62
N GLY A 67 14.19 -20.38 -10.09
CA GLY A 67 14.66 -21.40 -9.15
C GLY A 67 15.28 -20.81 -7.89
N PRO A 68 16.32 -21.47 -7.32
CA PRO A 68 16.94 -21.03 -6.06
C PRO A 68 17.62 -19.66 -6.10
N SER A 69 17.91 -19.13 -7.29
CA SER A 69 18.54 -17.81 -7.46
C SER A 69 17.51 -16.69 -7.68
N ALA A 70 16.23 -16.99 -7.57
CA ALA A 70 15.19 -16.00 -7.71
C ALA A 70 15.29 -14.90 -6.64
N ILE A 71 14.92 -13.69 -7.02
CA ILE A 71 14.86 -12.52 -6.15
C ILE A 71 13.46 -11.93 -6.25
N GLY A 72 12.78 -11.81 -5.09
CA GLY A 72 11.59 -10.99 -4.96
C GLY A 72 11.98 -9.53 -4.75
N PHE A 73 11.23 -8.59 -5.29
CA PHE A 73 11.46 -7.16 -5.04
C PHE A 73 10.17 -6.38 -4.84
N GLN A 74 10.28 -5.30 -4.10
CA GLN A 74 9.23 -4.32 -3.86
C GLN A 74 9.81 -2.91 -4.00
N LEU A 75 9.02 -1.99 -4.58
CA LEU A 75 9.21 -0.55 -4.50
C LEU A 75 7.83 0.10 -4.37
N THR A 76 7.56 0.75 -3.24
CA THR A 76 6.28 1.40 -2.98
C THR A 76 6.49 2.85 -2.60
N PHE A 77 5.68 3.73 -3.17
CA PHE A 77 5.53 5.11 -2.72
C PHE A 77 4.12 5.28 -2.16
N PHE A 78 4.04 5.91 -0.99
CA PHE A 78 2.77 6.28 -0.35
C PHE A 78 2.72 7.78 -0.20
N ARG A 79 1.58 8.36 -0.51
CA ARG A 79 1.28 9.75 -0.23
C ARG A 79 0.13 9.84 0.77
N SER A 80 0.27 10.70 1.75
CA SER A 80 -0.79 10.97 2.72
C SER A 80 -1.01 12.47 2.83
N ARG A 81 -2.26 12.91 2.71
CA ARG A 81 -2.67 14.27 3.01
C ARG A 81 -2.92 14.38 4.51
N THR A 82 -2.28 15.35 5.13
CA THR A 82 -2.42 15.61 6.57
C THR A 82 -3.74 16.37 6.85
N GLN A 83 -4.04 16.56 8.14
CA GLN A 83 -5.18 17.37 8.59
C GLN A 83 -4.83 18.85 8.77
N HIS A 84 -3.63 19.30 8.40
CA HIS A 84 -3.27 20.70 8.45
C HIS A 84 -4.06 21.50 7.42
N ALA A 85 -4.67 22.60 7.88
CA ALA A 85 -5.38 23.52 7.00
C ALA A 85 -4.45 24.08 5.91
N ILE A 86 -5.00 24.32 4.71
CA ILE A 86 -4.25 24.87 3.58
C ILE A 86 -3.69 26.25 3.92
N GLU A 87 -4.47 27.02 4.68
CA GLU A 87 -4.13 28.38 5.10
C GLU A 87 -3.20 28.43 6.32
N ASN A 88 -2.76 27.28 6.84
CA ASN A 88 -1.85 27.26 7.98
C ASN A 88 -0.53 27.94 7.62
N PRO A 89 -0.18 29.07 8.27
CA PRO A 89 1.00 29.83 7.90
C PRO A 89 2.31 29.16 8.32
N SER A 90 2.22 28.09 9.12
CA SER A 90 3.41 27.39 9.62
C SER A 90 4.05 26.53 8.52
N ARG A 91 5.27 26.84 8.17
CA ARG A 91 6.11 25.98 7.31
C ARG A 91 6.39 24.60 7.93
N LEU A 92 6.10 24.42 9.23
CA LEU A 92 6.26 23.14 9.95
C LEU A 92 5.01 22.27 9.88
N ALA A 93 3.91 22.76 9.32
CA ALA A 93 2.67 22.04 9.11
C ALA A 93 2.58 21.50 7.66
N PRO A 94 3.17 20.34 7.34
CA PRO A 94 3.14 19.82 5.99
C PRO A 94 1.73 19.42 5.62
N GLN A 95 1.30 19.76 4.42
CA GLN A 95 0.00 19.33 3.89
C GLN A 95 0.05 17.93 3.31
N GLN A 96 1.21 17.52 2.82
CA GLN A 96 1.44 16.23 2.17
C GLN A 96 2.69 15.58 2.75
N LEU A 97 2.57 14.29 3.02
CA LEU A 97 3.68 13.42 3.38
C LEU A 97 3.92 12.42 2.25
N LEU A 98 5.17 12.09 2.03
CA LEU A 98 5.60 11.04 1.12
C LEU A 98 6.39 10.01 1.91
N PHE A 99 6.07 8.74 1.69
CA PHE A 99 6.80 7.61 2.23
C PHE A 99 7.27 6.74 1.05
N ALA A 100 8.38 6.06 1.23
CA ALA A 100 8.85 5.10 0.25
C ALA A 100 9.41 3.86 0.94
N HIS A 101 9.02 2.67 0.47
CA HIS A 101 9.51 1.39 0.96
C HIS A 101 10.14 0.64 -0.21
N ALA A 102 11.24 -0.05 0.05
CA ALA A 102 11.85 -0.97 -0.91
C ALA A 102 12.39 -2.20 -0.20
N ALA A 103 12.29 -3.34 -0.87
CA ALA A 103 12.80 -4.60 -0.35
C ALA A 103 13.34 -5.51 -1.46
N LEU A 104 14.27 -6.38 -1.07
CA LEU A 104 14.77 -7.52 -1.86
C LEU A 104 14.71 -8.79 -1.01
N ALA A 105 14.01 -9.81 -1.49
CA ALA A 105 14.02 -11.15 -0.93
C ALA A 105 15.00 -12.01 -1.73
N VAL A 106 16.18 -12.32 -1.17
CA VAL A 106 17.27 -13.04 -1.85
C VAL A 106 17.29 -14.48 -1.37
N ALA A 107 16.50 -15.34 -2.00
CA ALA A 107 16.26 -16.72 -1.56
C ALA A 107 17.54 -17.54 -1.39
N LYS A 108 18.47 -17.44 -2.33
CA LYS A 108 19.75 -18.19 -2.29
C LYS A 108 20.58 -17.92 -1.03
N GLN A 109 20.43 -16.73 -0.43
CA GLN A 109 21.19 -16.29 0.74
C GLN A 109 20.34 -16.36 2.01
N ASP A 110 19.05 -16.66 1.90
CA ASP A 110 18.04 -16.56 2.98
C ASP A 110 18.05 -15.18 3.66
N VAL A 111 18.17 -14.11 2.85
CA VAL A 111 18.29 -12.73 3.33
C VAL A 111 17.15 -11.88 2.77
N PHE A 112 16.48 -11.19 3.66
CA PHE A 112 15.52 -10.14 3.32
C PHE A 112 16.10 -8.77 3.67
N LEU A 113 16.29 -7.95 2.65
CA LEU A 113 16.85 -6.62 2.75
C LEU A 113 15.73 -5.62 2.51
N HIS A 114 15.55 -4.67 3.41
CA HIS A 114 14.54 -3.62 3.23
C HIS A 114 15.03 -2.27 3.72
N ALA A 115 14.47 -1.21 3.16
CA ALA A 115 14.68 0.17 3.58
C ALA A 115 13.37 0.95 3.44
N ASN A 116 13.19 1.96 4.28
CA ASN A 116 12.06 2.85 4.20
C ASN A 116 12.45 4.30 4.44
N ARG A 117 11.67 5.22 3.90
CA ARG A 117 11.87 6.66 3.99
C ARG A 117 10.55 7.35 4.29
N ALA A 118 10.60 8.44 5.04
CA ALA A 118 9.45 9.28 5.35
C ALA A 118 9.85 10.75 5.30
N GLY A 119 9.03 11.59 4.66
CA GLY A 119 9.34 13.02 4.53
C GLY A 119 8.15 13.86 4.13
N ARG A 120 8.36 15.17 4.16
CA ARG A 120 7.38 16.17 3.72
C ARG A 120 7.54 16.40 2.22
N LEU A 121 6.44 16.36 1.51
CA LEU A 121 6.46 16.64 0.09
C LEU A 121 6.85 18.11 -0.13
N SER A 122 8.04 18.33 -0.69
CA SER A 122 8.68 19.66 -0.81
C SER A 122 8.74 20.19 -2.24
N GLY A 123 8.47 19.31 -3.23
CA GLY A 123 8.48 19.66 -4.65
C GLY A 123 9.86 19.63 -5.32
N THR A 124 10.96 19.57 -4.57
CA THR A 124 12.32 19.50 -5.14
C THR A 124 12.85 18.07 -5.15
N THR A 125 13.27 17.57 -4.00
CA THR A 125 13.83 16.22 -3.83
C THR A 125 12.78 15.18 -3.43
N LEU A 126 11.64 15.64 -2.88
CA LEU A 126 10.47 14.82 -2.57
C LEU A 126 9.29 15.34 -3.37
N ARG A 127 8.83 14.57 -4.36
CA ARG A 127 7.73 14.96 -5.24
C ARG A 127 6.87 13.79 -5.67
N ALA A 128 5.61 14.08 -5.93
CA ALA A 128 4.65 13.24 -6.60
C ALA A 128 3.89 14.12 -7.60
N GLU A 129 4.19 13.99 -8.88
CA GLU A 129 3.61 14.82 -9.92
C GLU A 129 2.17 14.42 -10.23
N THR A 130 1.35 15.41 -10.61
CA THR A 130 -0.09 15.20 -10.80
C THR A 130 -0.48 14.86 -12.23
N GLN A 131 0.40 14.96 -13.20
CA GLN A 131 0.07 14.76 -14.61
C GLN A 131 0.40 13.36 -15.12
N ASP A 132 1.36 12.69 -14.48
CA ASP A 132 1.83 11.35 -14.83
C ASP A 132 2.56 10.72 -13.64
N THR A 133 2.84 9.43 -13.68
CA THR A 133 3.70 8.78 -12.69
C THR A 133 5.09 9.37 -12.73
N ASN A 134 5.41 10.24 -11.82
CA ASN A 134 6.74 10.78 -11.59
C ASN A 134 6.91 11.06 -10.11
N LEU A 135 7.38 10.04 -9.41
CA LEU A 135 7.59 10.01 -7.97
C LEU A 135 9.08 10.07 -7.69
N GLN A 136 9.47 10.87 -6.72
CA GLN A 136 10.85 10.97 -6.29
C GLN A 136 10.94 11.15 -4.78
N PHE A 137 11.80 10.37 -4.15
CA PHE A 137 12.25 10.55 -2.78
C PHE A 137 13.79 10.53 -2.78
N GLU A 138 14.40 11.72 -2.89
CA GLU A 138 15.85 11.90 -3.08
C GLU A 138 16.38 11.12 -4.30
N ASP A 139 17.18 10.09 -4.12
CA ASP A 139 17.72 9.23 -5.16
C ASP A 139 16.84 8.02 -5.54
N TRP A 140 15.71 7.81 -4.82
CA TRP A 140 14.70 6.82 -5.20
C TRP A 140 13.69 7.44 -6.15
N HIS A 141 13.25 6.69 -7.13
CA HIS A 141 12.20 7.16 -8.03
C HIS A 141 11.39 6.01 -8.64
N LEU A 142 10.18 6.36 -9.07
CA LEU A 142 9.35 5.59 -9.98
C LEU A 142 8.76 6.55 -11.02
N ARG A 143 9.02 6.30 -12.30
CA ARG A 143 8.61 7.17 -13.40
C ARG A 143 8.00 6.37 -14.53
N ARG A 144 6.91 6.86 -15.11
CA ARG A 144 6.43 6.38 -16.39
C ARG A 144 7.11 7.18 -17.51
N VAL A 145 7.63 6.47 -18.49
CA VAL A 145 8.36 7.05 -19.62
C VAL A 145 7.77 6.54 -20.92
N GLN A 146 7.43 7.45 -21.81
CA GLN A 146 6.97 7.14 -23.17
C GLN A 146 8.16 7.22 -24.14
N ARG A 147 8.41 6.13 -24.90
CA ARG A 147 9.44 6.08 -25.96
C ARG A 147 8.77 5.64 -27.26
N GLY A 148 8.41 6.60 -28.10
CA GLY A 148 7.58 6.32 -29.28
C GLY A 148 6.22 5.77 -28.87
N ALA A 149 5.83 4.60 -29.40
CA ALA A 149 4.59 3.92 -29.04
C ALA A 149 4.71 3.05 -27.77
N ALA A 150 5.91 2.82 -27.28
CA ALA A 150 6.17 1.96 -26.11
C ALA A 150 6.15 2.75 -24.80
N GLU A 151 5.58 2.14 -23.78
CA GLU A 151 5.45 2.67 -22.43
C GLU A 151 6.29 1.84 -21.46
N PHE A 152 7.04 2.53 -20.60
CA PHE A 152 7.92 1.93 -19.61
C PHE A 152 7.70 2.55 -18.23
N TYR A 153 7.97 1.78 -17.19
CA TYR A 153 8.13 2.26 -15.83
C TYR A 153 9.58 2.06 -15.42
N GLU A 154 10.26 3.14 -15.12
CA GLU A 154 11.63 3.15 -14.60
C GLU A 154 11.60 3.32 -13.10
N GLY A 155 12.26 2.43 -12.37
CA GLY A 155 12.37 2.49 -10.92
C GLY A 155 13.80 2.37 -10.44
N ARG A 156 14.08 3.05 -9.33
CA ARG A 156 15.37 3.00 -8.63
C ARG A 156 15.15 3.11 -7.13
N PHE A 157 15.87 2.29 -6.39
CA PHE A 157 16.02 2.42 -4.93
C PHE A 157 17.41 1.97 -4.49
N VAL A 158 17.84 2.46 -3.33
CA VAL A 158 19.11 2.12 -2.68
C VAL A 158 18.88 2.01 -1.18
N GLY A 159 19.35 0.91 -0.60
CA GLY A 159 19.42 0.69 0.85
C GLY A 159 20.85 0.46 1.30
N ASP A 160 21.01 0.11 2.57
CA ASP A 160 22.33 -0.24 3.11
C ASP A 160 22.80 -1.60 2.56
N GLY A 161 23.84 -1.58 1.76
CA GLY A 161 24.40 -2.76 1.13
C GLY A 161 23.56 -3.36 -0.01
N PHE A 162 22.47 -2.73 -0.46
CA PHE A 162 21.68 -3.21 -1.58
C PHE A 162 21.08 -2.09 -2.41
N GLY A 163 20.69 -2.40 -3.63
CA GLY A 163 19.99 -1.46 -4.49
C GLY A 163 19.49 -2.12 -5.76
N MET A 164 18.61 -1.43 -6.46
CA MET A 164 18.07 -1.90 -7.72
C MET A 164 17.72 -0.73 -8.62
N THR A 165 18.02 -0.91 -9.91
CA THR A 165 17.39 -0.13 -10.98
C THR A 165 16.65 -1.08 -11.89
N PHE A 166 15.48 -0.69 -12.37
CA PHE A 166 14.72 -1.51 -13.30
C PHE A 166 14.00 -0.69 -14.35
N GLU A 167 13.74 -1.34 -15.45
CA GLU A 167 12.80 -0.92 -16.48
C GLU A 167 11.74 -2.00 -16.63
N ALA A 168 10.48 -1.60 -16.55
CA ALA A 168 9.34 -2.51 -16.65
C ALA A 168 8.38 -2.04 -17.75
N SER A 169 7.89 -2.95 -18.58
CA SER A 169 6.99 -2.64 -19.70
C SER A 169 5.90 -3.68 -19.89
N THR A 170 4.80 -3.26 -20.49
CA THR A 170 3.71 -4.15 -20.89
C THR A 170 3.03 -3.65 -22.15
N GLN A 171 2.50 -4.58 -22.93
CA GLN A 171 1.58 -4.29 -24.05
C GLN A 171 0.11 -4.44 -23.62
N GLN A 172 -0.13 -4.91 -22.41
CA GLN A 172 -1.49 -5.06 -21.89
C GLN A 172 -2.10 -3.69 -21.57
N PRO A 173 -3.41 -3.52 -21.80
CA PRO A 173 -4.09 -2.29 -21.37
C PRO A 173 -4.07 -2.14 -19.85
N VAL A 174 -4.41 -0.95 -19.39
CA VAL A 174 -4.64 -0.68 -17.95
C VAL A 174 -5.79 -1.58 -17.46
N ILE A 175 -5.57 -2.30 -16.37
CA ILE A 175 -6.60 -3.12 -15.74
C ILE A 175 -7.32 -2.25 -14.70
N LEU A 176 -8.50 -1.78 -15.03
CA LEU A 176 -9.35 -1.03 -14.10
C LEU A 176 -9.98 -2.01 -13.11
N ARG A 177 -9.74 -1.80 -11.82
CA ARG A 177 -10.24 -2.68 -10.75
C ARG A 177 -11.66 -2.29 -10.32
N GLY A 178 -12.48 -3.29 -9.98
CA GLY A 178 -13.89 -3.08 -9.67
C GLY A 178 -14.68 -2.58 -10.87
N LYS A 179 -15.58 -1.64 -10.66
CA LYS A 179 -16.42 -1.08 -11.74
C LYS A 179 -15.70 0.12 -12.37
N GLU A 180 -15.06 -0.07 -13.52
CA GLU A 180 -14.36 0.97 -14.28
C GLU A 180 -13.31 1.74 -13.45
N GLY A 181 -12.61 1.04 -12.56
CA GLY A 181 -11.60 1.65 -11.67
C GLY A 181 -12.14 2.09 -10.33
N LEU A 182 -13.45 1.98 -10.07
CA LEU A 182 -14.03 2.18 -8.75
C LEU A 182 -14.06 0.84 -8.01
N SER A 183 -13.17 0.65 -7.06
CA SER A 183 -13.02 -0.54 -6.24
C SER A 183 -13.70 -0.36 -4.90
N GLN A 184 -14.80 -1.08 -4.68
CA GLN A 184 -15.51 -1.09 -3.41
C GLN A 184 -14.68 -1.80 -2.34
N LYS A 185 -14.67 -1.27 -1.12
CA LYS A 185 -13.91 -1.78 0.03
C LYS A 185 -14.80 -2.08 1.25
N GLY A 186 -16.09 -1.87 1.12
CA GLY A 186 -17.06 -2.11 2.20
C GLY A 186 -18.49 -1.85 1.74
N PRO A 187 -19.47 -1.97 2.66
CA PRO A 187 -20.89 -1.87 2.32
C PRO A 187 -21.36 -0.46 1.95
N HIS A 188 -20.65 0.59 2.39
CA HIS A 188 -21.03 1.97 2.13
C HIS A 188 -20.32 2.55 0.92
N ALA A 189 -21.00 3.39 0.14
CA ALA A 189 -20.48 3.92 -1.12
C ALA A 189 -19.17 4.71 -0.97
N GLU A 190 -18.97 5.37 0.17
CA GLU A 190 -17.77 6.12 0.49
C GLU A 190 -16.55 5.22 0.80
N GLN A 191 -16.76 3.94 1.13
CA GLN A 191 -15.73 2.94 1.39
C GLN A 191 -15.24 2.35 0.07
N ALA A 192 -14.61 3.17 -0.72
CA ALA A 192 -14.13 2.83 -2.05
C ALA A 192 -12.82 3.54 -2.35
N SER A 193 -12.13 3.06 -3.37
CA SER A 193 -10.95 3.68 -3.94
C SER A 193 -11.09 3.79 -5.45
N PHE A 194 -10.34 4.70 -6.07
CA PHE A 194 -9.95 4.52 -7.45
C PHE A 194 -8.73 3.61 -7.49
N TYR A 195 -8.75 2.62 -8.36
CA TYR A 195 -7.74 1.58 -8.38
C TYR A 195 -7.55 1.02 -9.79
N TYR A 196 -6.32 1.01 -10.25
CA TYR A 196 -5.93 0.30 -11.45
C TYR A 196 -4.63 -0.46 -11.27
N SER A 197 -4.41 -1.46 -12.11
CA SER A 197 -3.16 -2.23 -12.16
C SER A 197 -2.55 -2.23 -13.55
N ARG A 198 -1.23 -2.41 -13.58
CA ARG A 198 -0.44 -2.71 -14.77
C ARG A 198 0.23 -4.07 -14.56
N ALA A 199 -0.27 -5.10 -15.22
CA ALA A 199 0.22 -6.47 -15.09
C ALA A 199 -0.18 -7.32 -16.30
N PRO A 200 0.64 -8.32 -16.70
CA PRO A 200 2.02 -8.50 -16.28
C PRO A 200 2.96 -7.45 -16.89
N LEU A 201 3.92 -7.00 -16.11
CA LEU A 201 5.04 -6.17 -16.59
C LEU A 201 6.26 -7.07 -16.83
N ARG A 202 6.93 -6.97 -17.97
CA ARG A 202 8.26 -7.54 -18.18
C ARG A 202 9.28 -6.61 -17.58
N VAL A 203 10.24 -7.15 -16.84
CA VAL A 203 11.23 -6.38 -16.11
C VAL A 203 12.63 -6.78 -16.55
N ASN A 204 13.46 -5.77 -16.82
CA ASN A 204 14.91 -5.86 -16.88
C ASN A 204 15.47 -5.07 -15.70
N ALA A 205 16.27 -5.70 -14.86
CA ALA A 205 16.77 -5.12 -13.64
C ALA A 205 18.26 -5.30 -13.46
N SER A 206 18.88 -4.30 -12.87
CA SER A 206 20.24 -4.35 -12.31
C SER A 206 20.10 -4.35 -10.79
N VAL A 207 20.43 -5.48 -10.16
CA VAL A 207 20.34 -5.70 -8.72
C VAL A 207 21.75 -5.66 -8.13
N GLN A 208 21.96 -4.78 -7.17
CA GLN A 208 23.20 -4.65 -6.42
C GLN A 208 23.05 -5.32 -5.05
N LEU A 209 23.97 -6.21 -4.70
CA LEU A 209 24.09 -6.87 -3.38
C LEU A 209 25.54 -6.73 -2.92
N GLY A 210 25.77 -5.86 -1.94
CA GLY A 210 27.12 -5.45 -1.54
C GLY A 210 27.91 -4.84 -2.72
N LYS A 211 29.01 -5.47 -3.09
CA LYS A 211 29.86 -5.05 -4.23
C LYS A 211 29.48 -5.74 -5.55
N GLN A 212 28.56 -6.69 -5.53
CA GLN A 212 28.18 -7.46 -6.71
C GLN A 212 26.95 -6.83 -7.38
N THR A 213 26.95 -6.80 -8.70
CA THR A 213 25.81 -6.39 -9.52
C THR A 213 25.41 -7.54 -10.43
N GLN A 214 24.11 -7.81 -10.51
CA GLN A 214 23.53 -8.85 -11.35
C GLN A 214 22.49 -8.22 -12.28
N LEU A 215 22.50 -8.61 -13.54
CA LEU A 215 21.45 -8.30 -14.50
C LEU A 215 20.44 -9.44 -14.50
N LEU A 216 19.20 -9.15 -14.24
CA LEU A 216 18.13 -10.13 -14.11
C LEU A 216 16.90 -9.69 -14.89
N GLU A 217 16.21 -10.68 -15.44
CA GLU A 217 14.91 -10.49 -16.06
C GLU A 217 13.82 -11.13 -15.21
N GLY A 218 12.58 -10.64 -15.38
CA GLY A 218 11.45 -11.20 -14.66
C GLY A 218 10.13 -10.59 -15.03
N LYS A 219 9.19 -10.71 -14.09
CA LYS A 219 7.86 -10.11 -14.18
C LYS A 219 7.55 -9.29 -12.94
N ALA A 220 6.80 -8.20 -13.14
CA ALA A 220 6.30 -7.36 -12.07
C ALA A 220 4.82 -7.08 -12.22
N TRP A 221 4.29 -6.51 -11.16
CA TRP A 221 2.96 -5.97 -10.98
C TRP A 221 3.07 -4.54 -10.49
N LEU A 222 2.27 -3.63 -10.99
CA LEU A 222 2.13 -2.28 -10.49
C LEU A 222 0.66 -2.02 -10.15
N ASP A 223 0.41 -1.56 -8.94
CA ASP A 223 -0.86 -1.00 -8.51
C ASP A 223 -0.73 0.49 -8.26
N HIS A 224 -1.78 1.22 -8.63
CA HIS A 224 -1.98 2.59 -8.22
C HIS A 224 -3.39 2.73 -7.68
N GLU A 225 -3.49 3.20 -6.45
CA GLU A 225 -4.76 3.29 -5.75
C GLU A 225 -4.82 4.53 -4.87
N TRP A 226 -5.98 5.22 -4.84
CA TRP A 226 -6.19 6.39 -3.98
C TRP A 226 -7.60 6.44 -3.42
N SER A 227 -7.70 6.95 -2.20
CA SER A 227 -8.96 7.02 -1.45
C SER A 227 -8.91 8.09 -0.36
N SER A 228 -10.09 8.46 0.12
CA SER A 228 -10.25 9.25 1.34
C SER A 228 -10.79 8.42 2.51
N GLN A 229 -11.47 7.32 2.22
CA GLN A 229 -12.02 6.40 3.21
C GLN A 229 -11.93 4.97 2.69
N LEU A 230 -10.82 4.30 3.00
CA LEU A 230 -10.55 2.96 2.50
C LEU A 230 -11.11 1.87 3.42
N LEU A 231 -10.87 1.97 4.71
CA LEU A 231 -11.25 0.95 5.68
C LEU A 231 -12.61 1.25 6.33
N MET A 232 -13.42 0.22 6.46
CA MET A 232 -14.67 0.27 7.21
C MET A 232 -14.42 0.17 8.72
N PRO A 233 -15.36 0.63 9.57
CA PRO A 233 -15.28 0.44 11.02
C PRO A 233 -15.09 -1.04 11.39
N GLY A 234 -14.19 -1.30 12.32
CA GLY A 234 -13.83 -2.66 12.76
C GLY A 234 -12.79 -3.37 11.91
N ALA A 235 -12.40 -2.82 10.76
CA ALA A 235 -11.29 -3.34 9.99
C ALA A 235 -9.96 -3.08 10.69
N VAL A 236 -9.07 -4.09 10.71
CA VAL A 236 -7.73 -3.97 11.29
C VAL A 236 -6.61 -4.06 10.26
N GLY A 237 -6.91 -4.58 9.07
CA GLY A 237 -5.94 -4.74 8.00
C GLY A 237 -6.54 -5.48 6.80
N TRP A 238 -5.69 -5.75 5.84
CA TRP A 238 -6.03 -6.52 4.65
C TRP A 238 -4.97 -7.57 4.35
N ASP A 239 -5.37 -8.56 3.56
CA ASP A 239 -4.51 -9.49 2.87
C ASP A 239 -4.72 -9.27 1.38
N TRP A 240 -3.65 -9.01 0.65
CA TRP A 240 -3.68 -8.74 -0.80
C TRP A 240 -2.75 -9.69 -1.53
N LEU A 241 -3.13 -10.10 -2.72
CA LEU A 241 -2.39 -11.00 -3.60
C LEU A 241 -2.44 -10.49 -5.05
N GLY A 242 -1.28 -10.41 -5.69
CA GLY A 242 -1.17 -10.21 -7.14
C GLY A 242 -0.26 -11.24 -7.76
N ILE A 243 -0.77 -12.02 -8.72
CA ILE A 243 -0.04 -13.10 -9.41
C ILE A 243 0.00 -12.84 -10.91
N ASN A 244 1.20 -12.90 -11.48
CA ASN A 244 1.42 -13.03 -12.91
C ASN A 244 1.43 -14.52 -13.27
N LEU A 245 0.40 -14.97 -13.99
CA LEU A 245 0.26 -16.38 -14.40
C LEU A 245 1.26 -16.73 -15.50
N LEU A 246 1.64 -18.01 -15.58
CA LEU A 246 2.58 -18.50 -16.59
C LEU A 246 1.99 -18.46 -18.00
N ASP A 247 0.68 -18.58 -18.14
CA ASP A 247 -0.06 -18.50 -19.41
C ASP A 247 -0.21 -17.06 -19.92
N GLY A 248 0.25 -16.07 -19.15
CA GLY A 248 0.16 -14.63 -19.48
C GLY A 248 -1.05 -13.92 -18.87
N GLY A 249 -1.90 -14.64 -18.17
CA GLY A 249 -2.99 -14.07 -17.38
C GLY A 249 -2.53 -13.46 -16.06
N THR A 250 -3.51 -12.99 -15.29
CA THR A 250 -3.29 -12.40 -13.95
C THR A 250 -4.37 -12.83 -12.98
N LEU A 251 -4.01 -12.93 -11.70
CA LEU A 251 -4.94 -13.10 -10.59
C LEU A 251 -4.65 -12.03 -9.54
N MET A 252 -5.66 -11.26 -9.16
CA MET A 252 -5.62 -10.38 -8.01
C MET A 252 -6.72 -10.78 -7.04
N ALA A 253 -6.38 -10.81 -5.75
CA ALA A 253 -7.33 -11.13 -4.71
C ALA A 253 -7.01 -10.27 -3.47
N PHE A 254 -8.05 -9.83 -2.76
CA PHE A 254 -7.85 -9.23 -1.44
C PHE A 254 -9.02 -9.51 -0.52
N GLN A 255 -8.75 -9.47 0.78
CA GLN A 255 -9.76 -9.37 1.81
C GLN A 255 -9.40 -8.27 2.81
N ILE A 256 -10.42 -7.58 3.30
CA ILE A 256 -10.35 -6.70 4.47
C ILE A 256 -10.92 -7.50 5.63
N ARG A 257 -10.23 -7.51 6.77
CA ARG A 257 -10.59 -8.35 7.92
C ARG A 257 -10.66 -7.57 9.23
N ASN A 258 -11.43 -8.13 10.16
CA ASN A 258 -11.53 -7.64 11.54
C ASN A 258 -10.45 -8.27 12.45
N ALA A 259 -10.44 -7.87 13.72
CA ALA A 259 -9.48 -8.36 14.72
C ALA A 259 -9.56 -9.87 15.00
N LYS A 260 -10.64 -10.54 14.62
CA LYS A 260 -10.80 -11.99 14.72
C LYS A 260 -10.37 -12.72 13.45
N SER A 261 -9.75 -12.00 12.50
CA SER A 261 -9.42 -12.50 11.16
C SER A 261 -10.62 -12.91 10.31
N GLU A 262 -11.84 -12.46 10.66
CA GLU A 262 -13.03 -12.69 9.87
C GLU A 262 -13.08 -11.69 8.70
N PRO A 263 -13.43 -12.14 7.48
CA PRO A 263 -13.52 -11.27 6.33
C PRO A 263 -14.70 -10.31 6.44
N LEU A 264 -14.45 -9.02 6.32
CA LEU A 264 -15.46 -7.97 6.22
C LEU A 264 -15.78 -7.64 4.77
N HIS A 265 -14.81 -7.78 3.88
CA HIS A 265 -14.96 -7.59 2.44
C HIS A 265 -13.93 -8.45 1.71
N VAL A 266 -14.35 -9.09 0.63
CA VAL A 266 -13.47 -9.91 -0.23
C VAL A 266 -13.67 -9.54 -1.69
N HIS A 267 -12.60 -9.65 -2.47
CA HIS A 267 -12.65 -9.42 -3.90
C HIS A 267 -11.63 -10.31 -4.60
N VAL A 268 -11.99 -10.79 -5.78
CA VAL A 268 -11.10 -11.52 -6.69
C VAL A 268 -11.34 -11.05 -8.12
N ASP A 269 -10.26 -10.87 -8.87
CA ASP A 269 -10.29 -10.51 -10.28
C ASP A 269 -9.21 -11.32 -11.02
N ALA A 270 -9.62 -12.25 -11.87
CA ALA A 270 -8.73 -13.02 -12.73
C ALA A 270 -8.93 -12.60 -14.18
N ARG A 271 -7.82 -12.44 -14.89
CA ARG A 271 -7.78 -12.06 -16.29
C ARG A 271 -6.96 -13.06 -17.09
N ASP A 272 -7.42 -13.36 -18.29
CA ASP A 272 -6.64 -14.14 -19.24
C ASP A 272 -5.51 -13.30 -19.89
N ARG A 273 -4.72 -13.91 -20.75
CA ARG A 273 -3.62 -13.24 -21.46
C ARG A 273 -4.07 -12.10 -22.40
N GLN A 274 -5.35 -12.01 -22.73
CA GLN A 274 -5.95 -10.91 -23.50
C GLN A 274 -6.49 -9.80 -22.60
N GLY A 275 -6.42 -9.98 -21.27
CA GLY A 275 -6.95 -9.04 -20.27
C GLY A 275 -8.45 -9.18 -20.04
N LEU A 276 -9.09 -10.23 -20.59
CA LEU A 276 -10.52 -10.49 -20.42
C LEU A 276 -10.79 -11.21 -19.08
N PRO A 277 -11.93 -10.94 -18.42
CA PRO A 277 -12.28 -11.62 -17.15
C PRO A 277 -12.43 -13.13 -17.35
N VAL A 278 -11.81 -13.91 -16.48
CA VAL A 278 -11.94 -15.36 -16.45
C VAL A 278 -13.22 -15.74 -15.73
N LYS A 279 -14.12 -16.46 -16.40
CA LYS A 279 -15.39 -16.93 -15.83
C LYS A 279 -15.14 -18.00 -14.75
N GLY A 280 -15.98 -17.99 -13.69
CA GLY A 280 -15.94 -18.98 -12.63
C GLY A 280 -14.86 -18.73 -11.58
N TRP A 281 -14.10 -17.65 -11.69
CA TRP A 281 -13.16 -17.19 -10.67
C TRP A 281 -13.82 -16.08 -9.82
N SER A 282 -14.86 -16.47 -9.12
CA SER A 282 -15.58 -15.69 -8.12
C SER A 282 -15.50 -16.41 -6.76
N ASP A 283 -16.02 -15.81 -5.71
CA ASP A 283 -16.15 -16.42 -4.38
C ASP A 283 -14.81 -16.86 -3.78
N LEU A 284 -14.04 -15.85 -3.39
CA LEU A 284 -12.76 -16.03 -2.74
C LEU A 284 -12.92 -16.44 -1.27
N LYS A 285 -12.18 -17.50 -0.87
CA LYS A 285 -11.95 -17.83 0.54
C LYS A 285 -10.46 -17.97 0.80
N TRP A 286 -9.97 -17.22 1.78
CA TRP A 286 -8.63 -17.38 2.30
C TRP A 286 -8.60 -18.52 3.30
N GLN A 287 -7.63 -19.41 3.16
CA GLN A 287 -7.50 -20.61 3.99
C GLN A 287 -6.06 -20.73 4.51
N PRO A 288 -5.75 -20.15 5.67
CA PRO A 288 -4.45 -20.37 6.30
C PRO A 288 -4.18 -21.86 6.47
N ARG A 289 -2.99 -22.32 6.06
CA ARG A 289 -2.54 -23.72 6.18
C ARG A 289 -1.53 -23.92 7.30
N GLY A 290 -1.21 -22.84 8.02
CA GLY A 290 -0.28 -22.81 9.13
C GLY A 290 -0.08 -21.39 9.62
N SER A 291 0.90 -21.21 10.49
CA SER A 291 1.38 -19.89 10.90
C SER A 291 2.89 -19.85 10.93
N TRP A 292 3.45 -18.69 10.68
CA TRP A 292 4.85 -18.40 10.83
C TRP A 292 5.04 -17.20 11.76
N ARG A 293 5.91 -17.37 12.76
CA ARG A 293 6.23 -16.31 13.72
C ARG A 293 7.50 -15.58 13.32
N SER A 294 7.39 -14.28 13.15
CA SER A 294 8.49 -13.42 12.76
C SER A 294 9.45 -13.13 13.93
N LYS A 295 10.58 -12.48 13.63
CA LYS A 295 11.52 -11.98 14.64
C LYS A 295 10.93 -10.91 15.54
N SER A 296 9.93 -10.16 15.06
CA SER A 296 9.15 -9.18 15.83
C SER A 296 8.05 -9.82 16.69
N LEU A 297 7.98 -11.17 16.71
CA LEU A 297 7.01 -11.98 17.44
C LEU A 297 5.57 -11.89 16.91
N ILE A 298 5.38 -11.37 15.71
CA ILE A 298 4.09 -11.33 15.03
C ILE A 298 3.84 -12.67 14.33
N GLU A 299 2.64 -13.20 14.47
CA GLU A 299 2.21 -14.43 13.77
C GLU A 299 1.47 -14.07 12.48
N TYR A 300 1.97 -14.59 11.37
CA TYR A 300 1.36 -14.45 10.05
C TYR A 300 0.80 -15.80 9.58
N PRO A 301 -0.36 -15.84 8.90
CA PRO A 301 -1.00 -17.06 8.42
C PRO A 301 -0.30 -17.61 7.16
N ILE A 302 0.95 -17.99 7.30
CA ILE A 302 1.78 -18.52 6.23
C ILE A 302 2.20 -19.96 6.59
N PRO A 303 2.04 -20.95 5.69
CA PRO A 303 1.57 -20.88 4.30
C PRO A 303 0.09 -20.56 4.17
N MET A 304 -0.27 -19.88 3.08
CA MET A 304 -1.64 -19.48 2.79
C MET A 304 -2.23 -20.34 1.67
N GLY A 305 -3.47 -20.78 1.83
CA GLY A 305 -4.30 -21.38 0.78
C GLY A 305 -5.39 -20.42 0.32
N LEU A 306 -5.90 -20.67 -0.87
CA LEU A 306 -6.99 -19.93 -1.48
C LEU A 306 -7.99 -20.91 -2.09
N VAL A 307 -9.28 -20.64 -1.96
CA VAL A 307 -10.32 -21.25 -2.78
C VAL A 307 -10.97 -20.14 -3.60
N VAL A 308 -10.97 -20.29 -4.91
CA VAL A 308 -11.58 -19.35 -5.85
C VAL A 308 -12.59 -20.13 -6.68
N GLY A 309 -13.88 -19.83 -6.49
CA GLY A 309 -14.95 -20.68 -7.00
C GLY A 309 -14.87 -22.09 -6.42
N ASN A 310 -14.69 -23.09 -7.28
CA ASN A 310 -14.52 -24.49 -6.88
C ASN A 310 -13.07 -24.99 -7.02
N GLN A 311 -12.11 -24.10 -7.22
CA GLN A 311 -10.70 -24.43 -7.37
C GLN A 311 -9.91 -24.09 -6.11
N SER A 312 -9.04 -24.99 -5.66
CA SER A 312 -8.16 -24.80 -4.52
C SER A 312 -6.73 -24.55 -4.97
N PHE A 313 -6.11 -23.58 -4.36
CA PHE A 313 -4.73 -23.17 -4.61
C PHE A 313 -3.97 -23.03 -3.30
N HIS A 314 -2.65 -23.03 -3.38
CA HIS A 314 -1.80 -22.65 -2.25
C HIS A 314 -0.65 -21.77 -2.69
N LEU A 315 -0.21 -20.92 -1.76
CA LEU A 315 0.90 -20.01 -1.96
C LEU A 315 2.14 -20.59 -1.27
N VAL A 316 3.21 -20.66 -2.04
CA VAL A 316 4.53 -21.07 -1.54
C VAL A 316 5.40 -19.81 -1.50
N PRO A 317 5.75 -19.29 -0.31
CA PRO A 317 6.66 -18.16 -0.20
C PRO A 317 8.03 -18.49 -0.78
N LEU A 318 8.66 -17.50 -1.43
CA LEU A 318 10.06 -17.59 -1.87
C LEU A 318 10.99 -17.84 -0.67
N MET A 319 10.68 -17.19 0.45
CA MET A 319 11.26 -17.41 1.77
C MET A 319 10.23 -16.95 2.85
N LEU A 320 10.33 -17.47 4.06
CA LEU A 320 9.37 -17.11 5.11
C LEU A 320 9.64 -15.72 5.71
N ALA A 321 10.90 -15.37 5.91
CA ALA A 321 11.30 -14.11 6.55
C ALA A 321 11.26 -12.93 5.58
N GLN A 322 10.04 -12.47 5.24
CA GLN A 322 9.79 -11.31 4.37
C GLN A 322 8.96 -10.24 5.12
N GLU A 323 9.20 -10.07 6.42
CA GLU A 323 8.56 -9.02 7.21
C GLU A 323 9.28 -7.69 7.05
N VAL A 324 8.52 -6.63 6.76
CA VAL A 324 9.00 -5.25 6.67
C VAL A 324 8.77 -4.53 8.00
N ASP A 325 9.84 -3.99 8.57
CA ASP A 325 9.76 -3.04 9.69
C ASP A 325 9.58 -1.62 9.15
N ALA A 326 8.35 -1.14 9.15
CA ALA A 326 7.98 0.19 8.68
C ALA A 326 7.67 1.17 9.83
N ARG A 327 8.11 0.88 11.06
CA ARG A 327 7.82 1.72 12.24
C ARG A 327 8.35 3.14 12.10
N SER A 328 9.45 3.35 11.40
CA SER A 328 10.03 4.68 11.17
C SER A 328 9.33 5.47 10.06
N SER A 329 8.38 4.87 9.35
CA SER A 329 7.64 5.50 8.26
C SER A 329 6.13 5.43 8.49
N THR A 330 5.48 4.31 8.17
CA THR A 330 4.02 4.13 8.29
C THR A 330 3.56 3.63 9.65
N GLY A 331 4.49 3.33 10.56
CA GLY A 331 4.22 3.10 11.99
C GLY A 331 3.98 1.64 12.40
N GLY A 332 4.25 0.66 11.56
CA GLY A 332 3.95 -0.74 11.87
C GLY A 332 4.87 -1.76 11.22
N PHE A 333 4.47 -3.02 11.36
CA PHE A 333 5.04 -4.15 10.64
C PHE A 333 4.01 -4.72 9.69
N TYR A 334 4.46 -5.25 8.57
CA TYR A 334 3.65 -6.05 7.67
C TYR A 334 4.51 -7.11 6.98
N TRP A 335 3.91 -8.24 6.65
CA TRP A 335 4.58 -9.24 5.84
C TRP A 335 4.29 -8.97 4.38
N GLU A 336 5.34 -8.93 3.58
CA GLU A 336 5.22 -8.63 2.17
C GLU A 336 6.26 -9.42 1.40
N GLY A 337 5.79 -10.41 0.67
CA GLY A 337 6.70 -11.38 0.12
C GLY A 337 6.33 -11.95 -1.23
N ALA A 338 7.41 -12.29 -1.95
CA ALA A 338 7.33 -13.03 -3.19
C ALA A 338 6.79 -14.43 -2.93
N VAL A 339 5.78 -14.84 -3.72
CA VAL A 339 5.12 -16.14 -3.60
C VAL A 339 4.92 -16.79 -4.97
N SER A 340 4.87 -18.11 -4.98
CA SER A 340 4.42 -18.94 -6.10
C SER A 340 2.98 -19.39 -5.87
N LEU A 341 2.12 -19.29 -6.86
CA LEU A 341 0.78 -19.87 -6.86
C LEU A 341 0.84 -21.28 -7.39
N MET A 342 0.39 -22.22 -6.59
CA MET A 342 0.37 -23.64 -6.93
C MET A 342 -1.05 -24.19 -6.90
N GLN A 343 -1.33 -25.12 -7.81
CA GLN A 343 -2.50 -25.98 -7.77
C GLN A 343 -2.00 -27.43 -7.69
N GLU A 344 -2.21 -28.08 -6.57
CA GLU A 344 -1.51 -29.31 -6.23
C GLU A 344 0.01 -29.11 -6.34
N GLU A 345 0.72 -29.90 -7.17
CA GLU A 345 2.16 -29.74 -7.43
C GLU A 345 2.47 -28.85 -8.64
N ARG A 346 1.45 -28.36 -9.37
CA ARG A 346 1.63 -27.57 -10.57
C ARG A 346 1.80 -26.10 -10.25
N LEU A 347 2.93 -25.53 -10.67
CA LEU A 347 3.15 -24.09 -10.64
C LEU A 347 2.27 -23.39 -11.67
N LEU A 348 1.49 -22.39 -11.24
CA LEU A 348 0.63 -21.58 -12.09
C LEU A 348 1.18 -20.19 -12.35
N GLY A 349 1.96 -19.62 -11.42
CA GLY A 349 2.48 -18.28 -11.56
C GLY A 349 3.29 -17.84 -10.37
N HIS A 350 3.85 -16.63 -10.48
CA HIS A 350 4.59 -15.95 -9.41
C HIS A 350 4.00 -14.57 -9.15
N GLY A 351 4.11 -14.10 -7.94
CA GLY A 351 3.65 -12.77 -7.56
C GLY A 351 4.02 -12.41 -6.14
N TYR A 352 3.16 -11.61 -5.52
CA TYR A 352 3.36 -11.09 -4.17
C TYR A 352 2.11 -11.25 -3.32
N LEU A 353 2.33 -11.56 -2.05
CA LEU A 353 1.33 -11.58 -0.98
C LEU A 353 1.68 -10.48 0.02
N GLU A 354 0.72 -9.65 0.39
CA GLU A 354 0.82 -8.64 1.43
C GLU A 354 -0.15 -8.97 2.57
N LEU A 355 0.34 -8.94 3.81
CA LEU A 355 -0.41 -9.24 5.03
C LEU A 355 -0.22 -8.08 6.02
N THR A 356 -1.26 -7.26 6.20
CA THR A 356 -1.21 -6.08 7.08
C THR A 356 -2.04 -6.25 8.34
N GLY A 357 -1.76 -5.46 9.37
CA GLY A 357 -2.59 -5.40 10.57
C GLY A 357 -2.51 -6.62 11.50
N TYR A 358 -1.51 -7.48 11.36
CA TYR A 358 -1.31 -8.64 12.24
C TYR A 358 -0.59 -8.28 13.54
N GLY A 359 0.33 -7.32 13.52
CA GLY A 359 1.01 -6.83 14.71
C GLY A 359 0.22 -5.78 15.47
N ALA A 360 -0.44 -4.89 14.75
CA ALA A 360 -1.32 -3.84 15.28
C ALA A 360 -2.31 -3.42 14.19
N PRO A 361 -3.51 -2.91 14.55
CA PRO A 361 -4.44 -2.38 13.57
C PRO A 361 -3.83 -1.31 12.69
N LEU A 362 -4.04 -1.43 11.39
CA LEU A 362 -3.55 -0.47 10.41
C LEU A 362 -4.26 0.89 10.59
N ARG A 363 -3.50 1.97 10.56
CA ARG A 363 -4.00 3.35 10.64
C ARG A 363 -3.65 4.09 9.36
N ILE A 364 -4.64 4.34 8.52
CA ILE A 364 -4.52 5.05 7.23
C ILE A 364 -5.49 6.24 7.14
#